data_133f9f0c768869d8c6409a9368d05e3b
#
_entry.id   133f9f0c768869d8c6409a9368d05e3b
#
_cell.length_a   1.000
_cell.length_b   1.000
_cell.length_c   1.000
_cell.angle_alpha   90.00
_cell.angle_beta   90.00
_cell.angle_gamma   90.00
#
_symmetry.space_group_name_H-M   'P 1'
#
loop_
_entity.id
_entity.type
_entity.pdbx_description
1 polymer ?
#
loop_
_entity_poly.entity_id
_entity_poly.type
_entity_poly.pdbx_seq_one_letter_code
_entity_poly.pdbx_strand_id
1 'polypeptide(L)'
;MAITASMVKDLRDRTGAGMMDCKKALTATNGDMDAAIDFLREKGLSKAAKKASRVAAEGLVEAYVDEANKVAVLVEVNCETDFVANTDEYKKLVLSIAKHIAANKPADVAALNDQIFLGTDKKVSEVITEAIAKIGEKIDIRRFTVYEYGNDTLGHYIHGAGRIGVLVELEGGDAEVAKDVAMHIAAANPSYLDRTLVPAAELDHEKEVLAEQAKNEGKPEKIIEKMVQGRIQKFYKEICLVDQEFIKDPDKSVGALLKEHNAKAKRYVRYQLGEGIEKKKEDFAAEVASFVK
;
A
#
# COMPACT_ATOMS: atom_id res chain seq x y z
N MET A 1 -37.66 29.80 -3.87
CA MET A 1 -38.12 29.15 -2.60
C MET A 1 -37.09 29.45 -1.52
N ALA A 2 -37.49 29.70 -0.27
CA ALA A 2 -36.52 29.94 0.79
C ALA A 2 -35.87 28.61 1.18
N ILE A 3 -34.54 28.54 1.19
CA ILE A 3 -33.79 27.33 1.60
C ILE A 3 -33.84 27.21 3.11
N THR A 4 -34.46 26.14 3.62
CA THR A 4 -34.60 25.90 5.06
C THR A 4 -33.40 25.10 5.62
N ALA A 5 -33.17 25.23 6.92
CA ALA A 5 -32.14 24.43 7.61
C ALA A 5 -32.41 22.91 7.51
N SER A 6 -33.70 22.51 7.46
CA SER A 6 -34.11 21.12 7.28
C SER A 6 -33.70 20.57 5.91
N MET A 7 -33.90 21.34 4.83
CA MET A 7 -33.47 20.93 3.48
C MET A 7 -31.95 20.78 3.39
N VAL A 8 -31.20 21.67 4.04
CA VAL A 8 -29.73 21.60 4.07
C VAL A 8 -29.27 20.34 4.84
N LYS A 9 -29.95 20.03 5.94
CA LYS A 9 -29.68 18.83 6.73
C LYS A 9 -29.98 17.57 5.93
N ASP A 10 -31.15 17.49 5.27
CA ASP A 10 -31.56 16.34 4.46
C ASP A 10 -30.56 16.09 3.30
N LEU A 11 -30.18 17.14 2.58
CA LEU A 11 -29.18 17.03 1.51
C LEU A 11 -27.81 16.56 2.06
N ARG A 12 -27.42 17.06 3.24
CA ARG A 12 -26.18 16.62 3.88
C ARG A 12 -26.25 15.14 4.29
N ASP A 13 -27.36 14.72 4.89
CA ASP A 13 -27.55 13.33 5.34
C ASP A 13 -27.52 12.36 4.14
N ARG A 14 -28.02 12.77 2.97
CA ARG A 14 -27.99 11.99 1.72
C ARG A 14 -26.61 11.96 1.04
N THR A 15 -25.87 13.05 1.07
CA THR A 15 -24.65 13.21 0.26
C THR A 15 -23.35 13.17 1.06
N GLY A 16 -23.42 13.34 2.38
CA GLY A 16 -22.25 13.52 3.24
C GLY A 16 -21.47 14.82 2.98
N ALA A 17 -21.93 15.70 2.10
CA ALA A 17 -21.25 16.95 1.76
C ALA A 17 -21.27 17.95 2.92
N GLY A 18 -20.34 18.93 2.89
CA GLY A 18 -20.28 19.98 3.90
C GLY A 18 -21.54 20.84 3.92
N MET A 19 -21.99 21.28 5.11
CA MET A 19 -23.24 22.05 5.29
C MET A 19 -23.31 23.29 4.38
N MET A 20 -22.20 24.02 4.23
CA MET A 20 -22.16 25.21 3.37
C MET A 20 -22.22 24.87 1.87
N ASP A 21 -21.67 23.72 1.46
CA ASP A 21 -21.78 23.25 0.10
C ASP A 21 -23.20 22.80 -0.22
N CYS A 22 -23.87 22.10 0.70
CA CYS A 22 -25.30 21.76 0.57
C CYS A 22 -26.18 23.01 0.46
N LYS A 23 -25.94 24.03 1.30
CA LYS A 23 -26.68 25.29 1.21
C LYS A 23 -26.47 25.98 -0.14
N LYS A 24 -25.23 26.04 -0.63
CA LYS A 24 -24.89 26.61 -1.94
C LYS A 24 -25.56 25.84 -3.09
N ALA A 25 -25.53 24.51 -3.03
CA ALA A 25 -26.17 23.66 -4.02
C ALA A 25 -27.69 23.92 -4.10
N LEU A 26 -28.38 23.83 -2.95
CA LEU A 26 -29.82 24.13 -2.89
C LEU A 26 -30.16 25.56 -3.34
N THR A 27 -29.32 26.51 -3.05
CA THR A 27 -29.52 27.88 -3.51
C THR A 27 -29.40 27.99 -5.03
N ALA A 28 -28.37 27.32 -5.62
CA ALA A 28 -28.14 27.33 -7.07
C ALA A 28 -29.24 26.58 -7.84
N THR A 29 -29.90 25.59 -7.21
CA THR A 29 -30.96 24.79 -7.82
C THR A 29 -32.37 25.18 -7.35
N ASN A 30 -32.53 26.36 -6.73
CA ASN A 30 -33.81 26.87 -6.24
C ASN A 30 -34.58 25.89 -5.29
N GLY A 31 -33.83 25.05 -4.56
CA GLY A 31 -34.38 24.09 -3.59
C GLY A 31 -34.72 22.74 -4.19
N ASP A 32 -34.45 22.49 -5.46
CA ASP A 32 -34.57 21.18 -6.07
C ASP A 32 -33.48 20.25 -5.49
N MET A 33 -33.93 19.16 -4.86
CA MET A 33 -33.06 18.25 -4.12
C MET A 33 -32.19 17.38 -5.07
N ASP A 34 -32.78 16.89 -6.15
CA ASP A 34 -32.08 16.00 -7.09
C ASP A 34 -31.08 16.82 -7.91
N ALA A 35 -31.48 17.98 -8.42
CA ALA A 35 -30.56 18.91 -9.07
C ALA A 35 -29.42 19.39 -8.13
N ALA A 36 -29.68 19.51 -6.82
CA ALA A 36 -28.65 19.86 -5.83
C ALA A 36 -27.65 18.72 -5.60
N ILE A 37 -28.09 17.45 -5.67
CA ILE A 37 -27.21 16.26 -5.64
C ILE A 37 -26.29 16.28 -6.86
N ASP A 38 -26.84 16.48 -8.06
CA ASP A 38 -26.05 16.56 -9.29
C ASP A 38 -25.05 17.71 -9.27
N PHE A 39 -25.47 18.89 -8.81
CA PHE A 39 -24.58 20.05 -8.61
C PHE A 39 -23.40 19.73 -7.66
N LEU A 40 -23.69 19.02 -6.56
CA LEU A 40 -22.64 18.60 -5.62
C LEU A 40 -21.70 17.59 -6.25
N ARG A 41 -22.19 16.67 -7.08
CA ARG A 41 -21.38 15.69 -7.83
C ARG A 41 -20.45 16.36 -8.82
N GLU A 42 -20.94 17.29 -9.65
CA GLU A 42 -20.13 18.09 -10.57
C GLU A 42 -19.07 18.89 -9.86
N LYS A 43 -19.45 19.53 -8.74
CA LYS A 43 -18.52 20.27 -7.90
C LYS A 43 -17.47 19.38 -7.23
N GLY A 44 -17.83 18.16 -6.87
CA GLY A 44 -16.92 17.11 -6.35
C GLY A 44 -15.86 16.75 -7.38
N LEU A 45 -16.25 16.51 -8.63
CA LEU A 45 -15.34 16.29 -9.76
C LEU A 45 -14.36 17.45 -9.94
N SER A 46 -14.84 18.68 -9.90
CA SER A 46 -13.98 19.87 -9.99
C SER A 46 -12.98 19.97 -8.83
N LYS A 47 -13.41 19.65 -7.60
CA LYS A 47 -12.51 19.62 -6.43
C LYS A 47 -11.45 18.55 -6.54
N ALA A 48 -11.83 17.33 -6.97
CA ALA A 48 -10.90 16.23 -7.16
C ALA A 48 -9.86 16.55 -8.25
N ALA A 49 -10.31 17.12 -9.39
CA ALA A 49 -9.40 17.53 -10.47
C ALA A 49 -8.37 18.56 -10.00
N LYS A 50 -8.77 19.57 -9.19
CA LYS A 50 -7.84 20.56 -8.62
C LYS A 50 -6.81 19.97 -7.67
N LYS A 51 -7.09 18.80 -7.10
CA LYS A 51 -6.19 18.10 -6.15
C LYS A 51 -5.34 17.03 -6.82
N ALA A 52 -5.63 16.66 -8.06
CA ALA A 52 -4.96 15.56 -8.76
C ALA A 52 -3.43 15.72 -8.81
N SER A 53 -2.91 16.95 -8.89
CA SER A 53 -1.47 17.24 -8.92
C SER A 53 -0.80 17.29 -7.54
N ARG A 54 -1.55 17.17 -6.45
CA ARG A 54 -0.97 17.20 -5.10
C ARG A 54 -0.24 15.91 -4.78
N VAL A 55 0.80 16.02 -3.94
CA VAL A 55 1.51 14.85 -3.43
C VAL A 55 0.67 14.19 -2.34
N ALA A 56 0.39 12.91 -2.49
CA ALA A 56 -0.28 12.07 -1.50
C ALA A 56 0.69 10.93 -1.13
N ALA A 57 1.50 11.14 -0.09
CA ALA A 57 2.54 10.21 0.35
C ALA A 57 2.23 9.56 1.71
N GLU A 58 1.17 10.02 2.38
CA GLU A 58 0.58 9.38 3.55
C GLU A 58 -0.57 8.45 3.12
N GLY A 59 -1.24 7.78 4.05
CA GLY A 59 -2.32 6.84 3.75
C GLY A 59 -2.21 5.54 4.51
N LEU A 60 -2.66 4.43 3.92
CA LEU A 60 -2.60 3.09 4.51
C LEU A 60 -2.24 2.03 3.48
N VAL A 61 -1.46 1.06 3.93
CA VAL A 61 -1.40 -0.29 3.34
C VAL A 61 -2.33 -1.17 4.16
N GLU A 62 -3.29 -1.83 3.49
CA GLU A 62 -4.28 -2.70 4.11
C GLU A 62 -4.23 -4.09 3.51
N ALA A 63 -4.39 -5.12 4.34
CA ALA A 63 -4.50 -6.50 3.93
C ALA A 63 -5.92 -7.01 4.21
N TYR A 64 -6.55 -7.64 3.23
CA TYR A 64 -7.83 -8.33 3.40
C TYR A 64 -7.71 -9.77 2.93
N VAL A 65 -8.16 -10.71 3.77
CA VAL A 65 -8.16 -12.15 3.47
C VAL A 65 -9.60 -12.65 3.47
N ASP A 66 -10.02 -13.18 2.34
CA ASP A 66 -11.26 -13.93 2.17
C ASP A 66 -10.93 -15.44 2.24
N GLU A 67 -11.02 -16.00 3.43
CA GLU A 67 -10.71 -17.41 3.64
C GLU A 67 -11.68 -18.37 2.95
N ALA A 68 -12.93 -17.94 2.76
CA ALA A 68 -13.95 -18.75 2.12
C ALA A 68 -13.65 -18.94 0.62
N ASN A 69 -13.21 -17.87 -0.04
CA ASN A 69 -12.87 -17.88 -1.46
C ASN A 69 -11.38 -18.08 -1.73
N LYS A 70 -10.55 -18.22 -0.69
CA LYS A 70 -9.09 -18.38 -0.79
C LYS A 70 -8.42 -17.24 -1.56
N VAL A 71 -8.84 -16.02 -1.29
CA VAL A 71 -8.31 -14.79 -1.92
C VAL A 71 -7.75 -13.88 -0.85
N ALA A 72 -6.57 -13.33 -1.10
CA ALA A 72 -5.97 -12.29 -0.28
C ALA A 72 -5.60 -11.08 -1.12
N VAL A 73 -5.77 -9.90 -0.54
CA VAL A 73 -5.47 -8.62 -1.17
C VAL A 73 -4.54 -7.83 -0.27
N LEU A 74 -3.52 -7.24 -0.85
CA LEU A 74 -2.74 -6.16 -0.26
C LEU A 74 -2.96 -4.92 -1.12
N VAL A 75 -3.40 -3.82 -0.52
CA VAL A 75 -3.67 -2.57 -1.23
C VAL A 75 -3.01 -1.40 -0.54
N GLU A 76 -2.45 -0.47 -1.31
CA GLU A 76 -1.96 0.82 -0.85
C GLU A 76 -2.89 1.92 -1.37
N VAL A 77 -3.51 2.65 -0.44
CA VAL A 77 -4.32 3.84 -0.73
C VAL A 77 -3.67 5.02 -0.07
N ASN A 78 -3.37 6.06 -0.85
CA ASN A 78 -2.67 7.24 -0.38
C ASN A 78 -3.59 8.42 -0.14
N CYS A 79 -3.24 9.28 0.82
CA CYS A 79 -3.83 10.59 1.07
C CYS A 79 -2.73 11.63 1.37
N GLU A 80 -3.11 12.89 1.60
CA GLU A 80 -2.13 13.97 1.79
C GLU A 80 -1.54 13.95 3.21
N THR A 81 -2.34 13.61 4.25
CA THR A 81 -1.92 13.68 5.66
C THR A 81 -2.18 12.38 6.43
N ASP A 82 -1.38 12.15 7.46
CA ASP A 82 -1.58 11.06 8.41
C ASP A 82 -2.80 11.27 9.31
N PHE A 83 -3.24 12.53 9.52
CA PHE A 83 -4.48 12.85 10.21
C PHE A 83 -5.68 12.20 9.53
N VAL A 84 -5.80 12.33 8.21
CA VAL A 84 -6.85 11.68 7.41
C VAL A 84 -6.70 10.17 7.43
N ALA A 85 -5.48 9.65 7.25
CA ALA A 85 -5.19 8.21 7.26
C ALA A 85 -5.64 7.54 8.56
N ASN A 86 -5.58 8.23 9.69
CA ASN A 86 -5.97 7.71 10.99
C ASN A 86 -7.47 7.76 11.28
N THR A 87 -8.28 8.42 10.45
CA THR A 87 -9.74 8.48 10.65
C THR A 87 -10.43 7.14 10.38
N ASP A 88 -11.48 6.84 11.15
CA ASP A 88 -12.28 5.62 10.94
C ASP A 88 -12.96 5.61 9.57
N GLU A 89 -13.31 6.78 9.04
CA GLU A 89 -13.93 6.92 7.73
C GLU A 89 -12.96 6.47 6.62
N TYR A 90 -11.72 6.93 6.68
CA TYR A 90 -10.70 6.56 5.71
C TYR A 90 -10.33 5.07 5.81
N LYS A 91 -10.15 4.54 7.02
CA LYS A 91 -9.90 3.12 7.24
C LYS A 91 -11.01 2.22 6.69
N LYS A 92 -12.28 2.62 6.89
CA LYS A 92 -13.43 1.92 6.31
C LYS A 92 -13.44 1.96 4.79
N LEU A 93 -13.09 3.10 4.19
CA LEU A 93 -12.96 3.24 2.74
C LEU A 93 -11.90 2.27 2.20
N VAL A 94 -10.70 2.28 2.78
CA VAL A 94 -9.58 1.42 2.35
C VAL A 94 -9.94 -0.06 2.47
N LEU A 95 -10.53 -0.47 3.58
CA LEU A 95 -11.00 -1.84 3.78
C LEU A 95 -12.09 -2.23 2.78
N SER A 96 -13.01 -1.31 2.44
CA SER A 96 -14.07 -1.57 1.46
C SER A 96 -13.49 -1.72 0.05
N ILE A 97 -12.45 -0.95 -0.28
CA ILE A 97 -11.69 -1.10 -1.54
C ILE A 97 -11.01 -2.47 -1.59
N ALA A 98 -10.34 -2.89 -0.50
CA ALA A 98 -9.70 -4.20 -0.43
C ALA A 98 -10.70 -5.35 -0.64
N LYS A 99 -11.88 -5.27 -0.01
CA LYS A 99 -12.97 -6.24 -0.20
C LYS A 99 -13.50 -6.26 -1.64
N HIS A 100 -13.65 -5.09 -2.25
CA HIS A 100 -14.07 -4.98 -3.65
C HIS A 100 -13.05 -5.64 -4.58
N ILE A 101 -11.76 -5.38 -4.38
CA ILE A 101 -10.66 -5.99 -5.15
C ILE A 101 -10.69 -7.53 -4.98
N ALA A 102 -10.88 -8.03 -3.76
CA ALA A 102 -10.94 -9.47 -3.50
C ALA A 102 -12.09 -10.16 -4.25
N ALA A 103 -13.26 -9.51 -4.30
CA ALA A 103 -14.44 -10.06 -4.95
C ALA A 103 -14.36 -10.01 -6.48
N ASN A 104 -13.79 -8.95 -7.06
CA ASN A 104 -13.83 -8.69 -8.49
C ASN A 104 -12.51 -8.93 -9.22
N LYS A 105 -11.39 -9.05 -8.49
CA LYS A 105 -10.05 -9.37 -8.99
C LYS A 105 -9.65 -8.55 -10.24
N PRO A 106 -9.70 -7.22 -10.19
CA PRO A 106 -9.33 -6.40 -11.33
C PRO A 106 -7.87 -6.64 -11.73
N ALA A 107 -7.55 -6.50 -13.01
CA ALA A 107 -6.20 -6.73 -13.52
C ALA A 107 -5.21 -5.66 -13.04
N ASP A 108 -5.66 -4.42 -12.92
CA ASP A 108 -4.85 -3.26 -12.51
C ASP A 108 -5.75 -2.16 -11.92
N VAL A 109 -5.13 -1.05 -11.51
CA VAL A 109 -5.84 0.11 -10.93
C VAL A 109 -6.77 0.78 -11.95
N ALA A 110 -6.43 0.77 -13.23
CA ALA A 110 -7.28 1.36 -14.27
C ALA A 110 -8.57 0.55 -14.41
N ALA A 111 -8.46 -0.77 -14.52
CA ALA A 111 -9.61 -1.68 -14.56
C ALA A 111 -10.43 -1.60 -13.26
N LEU A 112 -9.79 -1.49 -12.09
CA LEU A 112 -10.47 -1.28 -10.80
C LEU A 112 -11.34 -0.03 -10.81
N ASN A 113 -10.80 1.09 -11.27
CA ASN A 113 -11.49 2.39 -11.29
C ASN A 113 -12.77 2.39 -12.15
N ASP A 114 -12.85 1.53 -13.16
CA ASP A 114 -14.00 1.40 -14.04
C ASP A 114 -15.08 0.42 -13.55
N GLN A 115 -14.78 -0.40 -12.54
CA GLN A 115 -15.74 -1.35 -11.97
C GLN A 115 -16.81 -0.64 -11.13
N ILE A 116 -18.02 -1.21 -11.08
CA ILE A 116 -19.07 -0.78 -10.17
C ILE A 116 -18.71 -1.23 -8.76
N PHE A 117 -18.59 -0.28 -7.84
CA PHE A 117 -18.18 -0.53 -6.47
C PHE A 117 -19.23 -1.34 -5.72
N LEU A 118 -18.79 -2.36 -4.98
CA LEU A 118 -19.67 -3.27 -4.24
C LEU A 118 -20.68 -2.54 -3.37
N GLY A 119 -21.97 -2.92 -3.53
CA GLY A 119 -23.07 -2.35 -2.76
C GLY A 119 -23.53 -0.97 -3.23
N THR A 120 -23.06 -0.51 -4.39
CA THR A 120 -23.45 0.76 -4.99
C THR A 120 -23.76 0.59 -6.49
N ASP A 121 -24.27 1.65 -7.10
CA ASP A 121 -24.45 1.80 -8.56
C ASP A 121 -23.34 2.65 -9.21
N LYS A 122 -22.31 3.04 -8.43
CA LYS A 122 -21.25 3.96 -8.82
C LYS A 122 -19.97 3.22 -9.16
N LYS A 123 -19.19 3.79 -10.07
CA LYS A 123 -17.83 3.33 -10.32
C LYS A 123 -16.92 3.59 -9.11
N VAL A 124 -15.86 2.77 -8.97
CA VAL A 124 -14.82 3.00 -7.96
C VAL A 124 -14.26 4.43 -8.05
N SER A 125 -13.96 4.90 -9.25
CA SER A 125 -13.48 6.28 -9.50
C SER A 125 -14.45 7.36 -9.00
N GLU A 126 -15.75 7.12 -9.07
CA GLU A 126 -16.78 8.04 -8.56
C GLU A 126 -16.82 8.04 -7.03
N VAL A 127 -16.72 6.86 -6.40
CA VAL A 127 -16.64 6.73 -4.94
C VAL A 127 -15.40 7.43 -4.38
N ILE A 128 -14.24 7.29 -5.04
CA ILE A 128 -13.01 8.02 -4.67
C ILE A 128 -13.19 9.52 -4.83
N THR A 129 -13.81 9.97 -5.92
CA THR A 129 -14.12 11.40 -6.14
C THR A 129 -15.00 11.99 -5.04
N GLU A 130 -16.03 11.25 -4.62
CA GLU A 130 -16.91 11.65 -3.51
C GLU A 130 -16.14 11.71 -2.18
N ALA A 131 -15.26 10.74 -1.93
CA ALA A 131 -14.40 10.74 -0.76
C ALA A 131 -13.47 11.97 -0.74
N ILE A 132 -12.84 12.30 -1.88
CA ILE A 132 -12.01 13.53 -2.03
C ILE A 132 -12.84 14.80 -1.77
N ALA A 133 -14.07 14.85 -2.30
CA ALA A 133 -14.94 16.00 -2.11
C ALA A 133 -15.35 16.20 -0.65
N LYS A 134 -15.57 15.11 0.09
CA LYS A 134 -16.00 15.07 1.49
C LYS A 134 -14.84 15.32 2.46
N ILE A 135 -13.74 14.56 2.31
CA ILE A 135 -12.58 14.60 3.19
C ILE A 135 -11.74 15.87 2.93
N GLY A 136 -11.67 16.31 1.68
CA GLY A 136 -10.96 17.52 1.31
C GLY A 136 -9.47 17.32 0.99
N GLU A 137 -9.00 16.08 0.90
CA GLU A 137 -7.65 15.72 0.48
C GLU A 137 -7.66 14.91 -0.81
N LYS A 138 -6.52 14.86 -1.54
CA LYS A 138 -6.31 13.89 -2.60
C LYS A 138 -6.33 12.50 -2.00
N ILE A 139 -7.05 11.58 -2.65
CA ILE A 139 -7.05 10.14 -2.33
C ILE A 139 -6.75 9.41 -3.63
N ASP A 140 -5.85 8.43 -3.55
CA ASP A 140 -5.38 7.68 -4.71
C ASP A 140 -5.18 6.20 -4.36
N ILE A 141 -5.79 5.30 -5.15
CA ILE A 141 -5.50 3.88 -5.07
C ILE A 141 -4.22 3.64 -5.87
N ARG A 142 -3.10 3.52 -5.17
CA ARG A 142 -1.79 3.49 -5.80
C ARG A 142 -1.45 2.16 -6.46
N ARG A 143 -1.63 1.09 -5.71
CA ARG A 143 -1.31 -0.28 -6.15
C ARG A 143 -2.03 -1.30 -5.30
N PHE A 144 -2.20 -2.48 -5.84
CA PHE A 144 -2.67 -3.65 -5.11
C PHE A 144 -2.09 -4.93 -5.68
N THR A 145 -2.14 -5.99 -4.89
CA THR A 145 -1.81 -7.36 -5.31
C THR A 145 -2.92 -8.29 -4.83
N VAL A 146 -3.31 -9.21 -5.69
CA VAL A 146 -4.30 -10.25 -5.38
C VAL A 146 -3.59 -11.60 -5.40
N TYR A 147 -3.72 -12.38 -4.33
CA TYR A 147 -3.30 -13.77 -4.26
C TYR A 147 -4.53 -14.68 -4.21
N GLU A 148 -4.63 -15.60 -5.16
CA GLU A 148 -5.49 -16.77 -5.08
C GLU A 148 -4.58 -17.91 -4.62
N TYR A 149 -4.75 -18.36 -3.37
CA TYR A 149 -3.78 -19.24 -2.70
C TYR A 149 -4.25 -20.70 -2.55
N GLY A 150 -5.49 -21.01 -2.98
CA GLY A 150 -6.00 -22.39 -3.05
C GLY A 150 -5.85 -23.15 -1.72
N ASN A 151 -5.07 -24.22 -1.75
CA ASN A 151 -4.77 -25.07 -0.58
C ASN A 151 -3.50 -24.67 0.18
N ASP A 152 -2.80 -23.65 -0.29
CA ASP A 152 -1.60 -23.14 0.35
C ASP A 152 -1.91 -22.37 1.62
N THR A 153 -0.90 -22.18 2.45
CA THR A 153 -1.02 -21.39 3.68
C THR A 153 -0.68 -19.94 3.39
N LEU A 154 -1.60 -19.02 3.73
CA LEU A 154 -1.39 -17.60 3.56
C LEU A 154 -0.98 -16.96 4.89
N GLY A 155 0.13 -16.24 4.88
CA GLY A 155 0.52 -15.32 5.94
C GLY A 155 0.28 -13.87 5.52
N HIS A 156 -0.18 -13.06 6.45
CA HIS A 156 -0.25 -11.61 6.26
C HIS A 156 0.17 -10.88 7.52
N TYR A 157 0.73 -9.69 7.34
CA TYR A 157 1.13 -8.84 8.46
C TYR A 157 1.06 -7.37 8.09
N ILE A 158 0.45 -6.57 8.96
CA ILE A 158 0.42 -5.10 8.86
C ILE A 158 1.22 -4.53 10.03
N HIS A 159 2.22 -3.73 9.72
CA HIS A 159 3.10 -3.08 10.69
C HIS A 159 2.85 -1.58 10.74
N GLY A 160 3.02 -0.99 11.94
CA GLY A 160 3.00 0.46 12.12
C GLY A 160 1.69 1.12 11.70
N ALA A 161 0.54 0.49 12.02
CA ALA A 161 -0.80 0.99 11.70
C ALA A 161 -1.00 1.28 10.20
N GLY A 162 -0.55 0.35 9.34
CA GLY A 162 -0.71 0.46 7.87
C GLY A 162 0.48 1.11 7.15
N ARG A 163 1.65 1.25 7.81
CA ARG A 163 2.85 1.77 7.14
C ARG A 163 3.58 0.72 6.30
N ILE A 164 3.53 -0.55 6.71
CA ILE A 164 4.07 -1.67 5.94
C ILE A 164 3.05 -2.78 5.94
N GLY A 165 2.81 -3.39 4.80
CA GLY A 165 1.98 -4.57 4.65
C GLY A 165 2.70 -5.66 3.88
N VAL A 166 2.43 -6.92 4.26
CA VAL A 166 3.01 -8.10 3.64
C VAL A 166 1.93 -9.16 3.44
N LEU A 167 1.96 -9.81 2.29
CA LEU A 167 1.38 -11.14 2.06
C LEU A 167 2.49 -12.12 1.72
N VAL A 168 2.41 -13.33 2.23
CA VAL A 168 3.28 -14.44 1.85
C VAL A 168 2.46 -15.72 1.67
N GLU A 169 2.75 -16.47 0.63
CA GLU A 169 2.14 -17.76 0.33
C GLU A 169 3.16 -18.87 0.54
N LEU A 170 2.80 -19.84 1.37
CA LEU A 170 3.60 -21.01 1.69
C LEU A 170 2.91 -22.27 1.18
N GLU A 171 3.65 -23.12 0.49
CA GLU A 171 3.27 -24.51 0.30
C GLU A 171 3.53 -25.26 1.60
N GLY A 172 2.48 -25.82 2.21
CA GLY A 172 2.58 -26.43 3.54
C GLY A 172 2.69 -25.45 4.69
N GLY A 173 3.12 -25.94 5.86
CA GLY A 173 3.20 -25.16 7.09
C GLY A 173 1.82 -24.85 7.69
N ASP A 174 1.82 -24.00 8.69
CA ASP A 174 0.61 -23.54 9.40
C ASP A 174 0.51 -22.01 9.41
N ALA A 175 -0.61 -21.49 9.91
CA ALA A 175 -0.88 -20.06 9.95
C ALA A 175 0.10 -19.29 10.85
N GLU A 176 0.68 -19.94 11.87
CA GLU A 176 1.62 -19.31 12.78
C GLU A 176 2.97 -19.07 12.09
N VAL A 177 3.53 -20.08 11.44
CA VAL A 177 4.77 -19.91 10.69
C VAL A 177 4.60 -18.97 9.51
N ALA A 178 3.46 -18.98 8.82
CA ALA A 178 3.18 -18.04 7.73
C ALA A 178 3.14 -16.59 8.22
N LYS A 179 2.50 -16.33 9.37
CA LYS A 179 2.50 -15.03 10.02
C LYS A 179 3.90 -14.59 10.45
N ASP A 180 4.69 -15.51 11.00
CA ASP A 180 6.05 -15.25 11.45
C ASP A 180 6.97 -14.87 10.29
N VAL A 181 6.84 -15.56 9.16
CA VAL A 181 7.56 -15.21 7.92
C VAL A 181 7.08 -13.86 7.38
N ALA A 182 5.77 -13.54 7.42
CA ALA A 182 5.28 -12.23 7.01
C ALA A 182 5.84 -11.10 7.90
N MET A 183 5.94 -11.32 9.22
CA MET A 183 6.58 -10.37 10.14
C MET A 183 8.06 -10.18 9.82
N HIS A 184 8.78 -11.28 9.53
CA HIS A 184 10.18 -11.23 9.13
C HIS A 184 10.35 -10.40 7.84
N ILE A 185 9.55 -10.67 6.79
CA ILE A 185 9.58 -9.92 5.54
C ILE A 185 9.33 -8.42 5.77
N ALA A 186 8.39 -8.08 6.64
CA ALA A 186 8.10 -6.68 6.95
C ALA A 186 9.34 -5.95 7.54
N ALA A 187 10.08 -6.62 8.42
CA ALA A 187 11.24 -6.06 9.11
C ALA A 187 12.52 -6.12 8.28
N ALA A 188 12.83 -7.27 7.69
CA ALA A 188 14.11 -7.53 7.02
C ALA A 188 14.13 -7.08 5.55
N ASN A 189 12.96 -6.82 4.94
CA ASN A 189 12.81 -6.32 3.57
C ASN A 189 13.66 -7.10 2.54
N PRO A 190 13.52 -8.43 2.41
CA PRO A 190 14.26 -9.18 1.42
C PRO A 190 13.93 -8.70 0.00
N SER A 191 14.92 -8.72 -0.89
CA SER A 191 14.73 -8.37 -2.30
C SER A 191 14.26 -9.55 -3.13
N TYR A 192 14.67 -10.75 -2.74
CA TYR A 192 14.39 -12.00 -3.46
C TYR A 192 13.93 -13.09 -2.52
N LEU A 193 13.12 -14.03 -3.05
CA LEU A 193 12.69 -15.19 -2.30
C LEU A 193 13.86 -16.10 -1.95
N ASP A 194 14.68 -16.42 -2.96
CA ASP A 194 15.87 -17.25 -2.84
C ASP A 194 16.96 -16.84 -3.86
N ARG A 195 18.10 -17.50 -3.79
CA ARG A 195 19.28 -17.21 -4.62
C ARG A 195 19.06 -17.41 -6.12
N THR A 196 18.11 -18.26 -6.51
CA THR A 196 17.84 -18.56 -7.93
C THR A 196 17.14 -17.41 -8.64
N LEU A 197 16.51 -16.51 -7.87
CA LEU A 197 15.81 -15.34 -8.38
C LEU A 197 16.70 -14.09 -8.46
N VAL A 198 17.93 -14.14 -7.94
CA VAL A 198 18.90 -13.04 -8.04
C VAL A 198 19.37 -12.93 -9.49
N PRO A 199 19.21 -11.78 -10.17
CA PRO A 199 19.67 -11.61 -11.53
C PRO A 199 21.19 -11.82 -11.66
N ALA A 200 21.63 -12.55 -12.68
CA ALA A 200 23.05 -12.81 -12.90
C ALA A 200 23.87 -11.50 -13.00
N ALA A 201 23.32 -10.48 -13.67
CA ALA A 201 23.98 -9.20 -13.80
C ALA A 201 24.20 -8.48 -12.45
N GLU A 202 23.24 -8.57 -11.52
CA GLU A 202 23.38 -8.02 -10.17
C GLU A 202 24.44 -8.76 -9.36
N LEU A 203 24.41 -10.11 -9.45
CA LEU A 203 25.41 -10.94 -8.78
C LEU A 203 26.82 -10.71 -9.31
N ASP A 204 26.98 -10.57 -10.62
CA ASP A 204 28.28 -10.34 -11.26
C ASP A 204 28.81 -8.94 -10.93
N HIS A 205 27.94 -7.93 -10.93
CA HIS A 205 28.29 -6.58 -10.47
C HIS A 205 28.77 -6.58 -9.01
N GLU A 206 28.03 -7.27 -8.12
CA GLU A 206 28.43 -7.36 -6.70
C GLU A 206 29.79 -8.08 -6.53
N LYS A 207 30.06 -9.15 -7.31
CA LYS A 207 31.37 -9.81 -7.30
C LYS A 207 32.49 -8.88 -7.72
N GLU A 208 32.27 -8.05 -8.76
CA GLU A 208 33.24 -7.06 -9.23
C GLU A 208 33.54 -6.02 -8.15
N VAL A 209 32.50 -5.47 -7.51
CA VAL A 209 32.65 -4.51 -6.41
C VAL A 209 33.42 -5.13 -5.25
N LEU A 210 33.08 -6.34 -4.83
CA LEU A 210 33.74 -7.05 -3.74
C LEU A 210 35.20 -7.40 -4.05
N ALA A 211 35.50 -7.74 -5.32
CA ALA A 211 36.88 -8.00 -5.76
C ALA A 211 37.72 -6.72 -5.71
N GLU A 212 37.18 -5.59 -6.16
CA GLU A 212 37.87 -4.30 -6.13
C GLU A 212 38.11 -3.82 -4.70
N GLN A 213 37.13 -3.99 -3.81
CA GLN A 213 37.31 -3.72 -2.38
C GLN A 213 38.45 -4.54 -1.77
N ALA A 214 38.50 -5.84 -2.08
CA ALA A 214 39.57 -6.71 -1.58
C ALA A 214 40.96 -6.31 -2.10
N LYS A 215 41.08 -5.86 -3.35
CA LYS A 215 42.32 -5.30 -3.91
C LYS A 215 42.75 -4.03 -3.18
N ASN A 216 41.80 -3.11 -2.95
CA ASN A 216 42.05 -1.86 -2.23
C ASN A 216 42.44 -2.09 -0.76
N GLU A 217 41.99 -3.19 -0.16
CA GLU A 217 42.45 -3.67 1.16
C GLU A 217 43.86 -4.27 1.13
N GLY A 218 44.53 -4.31 -0.03
CA GLY A 218 45.90 -4.84 -0.18
C GLY A 218 45.98 -6.37 -0.09
N LYS A 219 44.89 -7.08 -0.35
CA LYS A 219 44.88 -8.55 -0.29
C LYS A 219 45.57 -9.17 -1.50
N PRO A 220 46.34 -10.26 -1.29
CA PRO A 220 46.96 -10.99 -2.38
C PRO A 220 45.90 -11.55 -3.35
N GLU A 221 46.17 -11.50 -4.65
CA GLU A 221 45.25 -11.90 -5.72
C GLU A 221 44.69 -13.34 -5.55
N LYS A 222 45.55 -14.28 -5.11
CA LYS A 222 45.17 -15.67 -4.81
C LYS A 222 44.14 -15.81 -3.68
N ILE A 223 43.97 -14.79 -2.83
CA ILE A 223 43.03 -14.79 -1.70
C ILE A 223 41.73 -14.08 -2.09
N ILE A 224 41.78 -13.14 -3.04
CA ILE A 224 40.65 -12.31 -3.43
C ILE A 224 39.45 -13.16 -3.85
N GLU A 225 39.64 -14.15 -4.72
CA GLU A 225 38.58 -15.04 -5.19
C GLU A 225 37.85 -15.74 -4.03
N LYS A 226 38.60 -16.29 -3.09
CA LYS A 226 38.02 -16.94 -1.89
C LYS A 226 37.29 -15.96 -0.97
N MET A 227 37.81 -14.74 -0.85
CA MET A 227 37.16 -13.66 -0.09
C MET A 227 35.87 -13.24 -0.75
N VAL A 228 35.83 -13.05 -2.08
CA VAL A 228 34.63 -12.71 -2.83
C VAL A 228 33.57 -13.80 -2.65
N GLN A 229 33.93 -15.08 -2.78
CA GLN A 229 33.00 -16.19 -2.51
C GLN A 229 32.39 -16.12 -1.11
N GLY A 230 33.22 -15.84 -0.10
CA GLY A 230 32.74 -15.70 1.28
C GLY A 230 31.81 -14.48 1.48
N ARG A 231 32.15 -13.35 0.85
CA ARG A 231 31.34 -12.10 0.92
C ARG A 231 30.01 -12.27 0.17
N ILE A 232 29.99 -12.97 -0.96
CA ILE A 232 28.76 -13.30 -1.69
C ILE A 232 27.78 -14.14 -0.83
N GLN A 233 28.30 -15.01 0.06
CA GLN A 233 27.39 -15.70 1.01
C GLN A 233 26.72 -14.73 1.99
N LYS A 234 27.39 -13.64 2.39
CA LYS A 234 26.77 -12.59 3.20
C LYS A 234 25.74 -11.82 2.41
N PHE A 235 26.07 -11.46 1.17
CA PHE A 235 25.14 -10.78 0.26
C PHE A 235 23.84 -11.57 0.11
N TYR A 236 23.88 -12.88 -0.13
CA TYR A 236 22.66 -13.70 -0.14
C TYR A 236 21.89 -13.67 1.17
N LYS A 237 22.56 -13.67 2.31
CA LYS A 237 21.92 -13.53 3.63
C LYS A 237 21.26 -12.18 3.84
N GLU A 238 21.68 -11.15 3.15
CA GLU A 238 21.08 -9.82 3.23
C GLU A 238 19.86 -9.69 2.33
N ILE A 239 19.90 -10.26 1.11
CA ILE A 239 18.88 -10.00 0.08
C ILE A 239 17.89 -11.13 -0.15
N CYS A 240 18.20 -12.40 0.21
CA CYS A 240 17.35 -13.56 -0.04
C CYS A 240 16.61 -13.99 1.22
N LEU A 241 15.27 -13.99 1.18
CA LEU A 241 14.39 -14.34 2.30
C LEU A 241 14.81 -15.64 3.00
N VAL A 242 15.01 -16.71 2.25
CA VAL A 242 15.31 -18.02 2.83
C VAL A 242 16.70 -18.12 3.47
N ASP A 243 17.62 -17.23 3.09
CA ASP A 243 18.99 -17.18 3.62
C ASP A 243 19.12 -16.20 4.80
N GLN A 244 18.14 -15.30 4.99
CA GLN A 244 18.16 -14.32 6.09
C GLN A 244 18.05 -15.01 7.45
N GLU A 245 18.75 -14.47 8.46
CA GLU A 245 18.61 -14.88 9.85
C GLU A 245 17.22 -14.49 10.36
N PHE A 246 16.47 -15.43 10.94
CA PHE A 246 15.11 -15.22 11.35
C PHE A 246 15.01 -14.23 12.51
N ILE A 247 14.18 -13.18 12.39
CA ILE A 247 14.14 -12.07 13.36
C ILE A 247 13.79 -12.48 14.80
N LYS A 248 13.05 -13.58 14.99
CA LYS A 248 12.70 -14.08 16.33
C LYS A 248 13.71 -15.07 16.88
N ASP A 249 14.54 -15.66 16.04
CA ASP A 249 15.55 -16.66 16.39
C ASP A 249 16.72 -16.58 15.40
N PRO A 250 17.71 -15.69 15.66
CA PRO A 250 18.83 -15.47 14.75
C PRO A 250 19.77 -16.67 14.56
N ASP A 251 19.63 -17.68 15.41
CA ASP A 251 20.45 -18.91 15.31
C ASP A 251 20.03 -19.79 14.11
N LYS A 252 18.87 -19.51 13.53
CA LYS A 252 18.37 -20.20 12.32
C LYS A 252 18.02 -19.23 11.21
N SER A 253 18.14 -19.71 9.97
CA SER A 253 17.62 -18.97 8.81
C SER A 253 16.11 -19.17 8.65
N VAL A 254 15.45 -18.26 7.89
CA VAL A 254 14.05 -18.43 7.50
C VAL A 254 13.85 -19.77 6.74
N GLY A 255 14.80 -20.15 5.89
CA GLY A 255 14.76 -21.45 5.20
C GLY A 255 14.81 -22.65 6.15
N ALA A 256 15.57 -22.56 7.25
CA ALA A 256 15.59 -23.61 8.28
C ALA A 256 14.26 -23.66 9.03
N LEU A 257 13.70 -22.51 9.43
CA LEU A 257 12.37 -22.43 10.03
C LEU A 257 11.29 -23.07 9.14
N LEU A 258 11.26 -22.69 7.86
CA LEU A 258 10.30 -23.25 6.91
C LEU A 258 10.42 -24.77 6.80
N LYS A 259 11.65 -25.29 6.76
CA LYS A 259 11.90 -26.74 6.71
C LYS A 259 11.42 -27.46 7.97
N GLU A 260 11.62 -26.89 9.15
CA GLU A 260 11.13 -27.43 10.43
C GLU A 260 9.60 -27.58 10.41
N HIS A 261 8.89 -26.68 9.75
CA HIS A 261 7.44 -26.68 9.63
C HIS A 261 6.90 -27.36 8.36
N ASN A 262 7.75 -28.09 7.62
CA ASN A 262 7.38 -28.72 6.33
C ASN A 262 6.74 -27.70 5.37
N ALA A 263 7.27 -26.50 5.34
CA ALA A 263 6.79 -25.39 4.52
C ALA A 263 7.85 -24.98 3.49
N LYS A 264 7.37 -24.37 2.39
CA LYS A 264 8.20 -23.74 1.37
C LYS A 264 7.56 -22.41 0.96
N ALA A 265 8.31 -21.32 0.99
CA ALA A 265 7.83 -20.04 0.48
C ALA A 265 7.70 -20.11 -1.05
N LYS A 266 6.54 -19.70 -1.58
CA LYS A 266 6.24 -19.66 -3.02
C LYS A 266 6.40 -18.26 -3.58
N ARG A 267 5.83 -17.28 -2.88
CA ARG A 267 5.89 -15.87 -3.26
C ARG A 267 5.55 -15.00 -2.06
N TYR A 268 5.96 -13.76 -2.11
CA TYR A 268 5.54 -12.72 -1.19
C TYR A 268 5.39 -11.38 -1.92
N VAL A 269 4.68 -10.48 -1.30
CA VAL A 269 4.63 -9.06 -1.65
C VAL A 269 4.73 -8.23 -0.38
N ARG A 270 5.54 -7.19 -0.43
CA ARG A 270 5.69 -6.19 0.63
C ARG A 270 5.44 -4.82 0.06
N TYR A 271 4.54 -4.06 0.67
CA TYR A 271 4.35 -2.65 0.39
C TYR A 271 4.78 -1.82 1.59
N GLN A 272 5.53 -0.78 1.32
CA GLN A 272 5.78 0.29 2.25
C GLN A 272 5.03 1.53 1.78
N LEU A 273 4.26 2.13 2.68
CA LEU A 273 3.47 3.32 2.40
C LEU A 273 4.34 4.44 1.85
N GLY A 274 3.93 5.00 0.71
CA GLY A 274 4.62 6.13 0.07
C GLY A 274 6.01 5.81 -0.50
N GLU A 275 6.37 4.53 -0.61
CA GLU A 275 7.67 4.12 -1.16
C GLU A 275 7.92 4.72 -2.55
N GLY A 276 9.06 5.42 -2.74
CA GLY A 276 9.41 6.08 -4.00
C GLY A 276 8.63 7.36 -4.31
N ILE A 277 7.74 7.83 -3.43
CA ILE A 277 7.11 9.14 -3.57
C ILE A 277 8.01 10.20 -2.93
N GLU A 278 8.47 11.15 -3.72
CA GLU A 278 9.21 12.30 -3.19
C GLU A 278 8.26 13.19 -2.36
N LYS A 279 8.49 13.22 -1.05
CA LYS A 279 7.82 14.17 -0.16
C LYS A 279 8.40 15.55 -0.45
N LYS A 280 7.54 16.57 -0.69
CA LYS A 280 8.01 17.96 -0.67
C LYS A 280 8.67 18.20 0.69
N LYS A 281 9.94 18.60 0.69
CA LYS A 281 10.57 19.15 1.88
C LYS A 281 9.85 20.46 2.16
N GLU A 282 8.95 20.46 3.14
CA GLU A 282 8.37 21.69 3.66
C GLU A 282 9.50 22.42 4.39
N ASP A 283 10.02 23.46 3.75
CA ASP A 283 10.88 24.43 4.42
C ASP A 283 9.97 25.37 5.20
N PHE A 284 9.61 24.93 6.41
CA PHE A 284 8.75 25.67 7.33
C PHE A 284 9.26 27.11 7.57
N ALA A 285 10.58 27.30 7.55
CA ALA A 285 11.19 28.62 7.68
C ALA A 285 10.91 29.51 6.48
N ALA A 286 10.97 28.96 5.27
CA ALA A 286 10.61 29.69 4.03
C ALA A 286 9.11 29.96 3.94
N GLU A 287 8.26 29.05 4.40
CA GLU A 287 6.81 29.21 4.42
C GLU A 287 6.40 30.32 5.41
N VAL A 288 6.91 30.30 6.64
CA VAL A 288 6.68 31.37 7.62
C VAL A 288 7.19 32.72 7.11
N ALA A 289 8.34 32.75 6.46
CA ALA A 289 8.87 33.99 5.86
C ALA A 289 8.00 34.52 4.73
N SER A 290 7.22 33.69 4.03
CA SER A 290 6.28 34.10 2.99
C SER A 290 5.01 34.78 3.54
N PHE A 291 4.63 34.45 4.78
CA PHE A 291 3.48 35.05 5.47
C PHE A 291 3.80 36.37 6.18
N VAL A 292 5.08 36.71 6.35
CA VAL A 292 5.53 37.93 7.04
C VAL A 292 5.81 39.08 6.06
N LYS A 293 5.59 38.88 4.78
CA LYS A 293 5.58 39.92 3.74
C LYS A 293 4.13 40.31 3.42
#